data_97a5f8915771ca1ebf2cf04a9c9dfde1
#
_entry.id   97a5f8915771ca1ebf2cf04a9c9dfde1
#
_cell.length_a   1.000
_cell.length_b   1.000
_cell.length_c   1.000
_cell.angle_alpha   90.00
_cell.angle_beta   90.00
_cell.angle_gamma   90.00
#
_symmetry.space_group_name_H-M   'P 1'
#
loop_
_entity.id
_entity.type
_entity.pdbx_description
1 polymer ?
#
loop_
_entity_poly.entity_id
_entity_poly.type
_entity_poly.pdbx_seq_one_letter_code
_entity_poly.pdbx_strand_id
1 'polypeptide(L)'
;MAKTIFIQTADPFNYRKMLDATSRTVVEFCRRHDHGYESFIGIKRGSHPWQATFNRIPMLTDLVKRGQKGWVVYLDADAYIFDLDFDLRSYLADKADRAAVMVSMGGEPHWAVNAGVFMLNLGHEAGRRIVERWAAKFAALSDEQLVAMTTWDDGCSDQSMLYEVLDEDVLVRNAVHYESNELINGNYSRFIRQILRAYYPSLEARIEALRVATNEVLPGGNEFVADVAPVIVSAFYRTILRRDPDQGGLEHFVSRFREVGIDIGTRDTLSAMLGSPEYRSMMQE
;
A
#
# COMPACT_ATOMS: atom_id res chain seq x y z
N MET A 1 -3.51 -5.95 -25.73
CA MET A 1 -4.42 -5.60 -24.63
C MET A 1 -4.20 -4.16 -24.24
N ALA A 2 -5.24 -3.46 -23.73
CA ALA A 2 -5.05 -2.15 -23.14
C ALA A 2 -4.13 -2.25 -21.92
N LYS A 3 -3.35 -1.20 -21.65
CA LYS A 3 -2.40 -1.14 -20.54
C LYS A 3 -3.14 -1.25 -19.20
N THR A 4 -2.71 -2.14 -18.31
CA THR A 4 -3.21 -2.20 -16.94
C THR A 4 -2.71 -0.99 -16.15
N ILE A 5 -3.58 -0.37 -15.35
CA ILE A 5 -3.24 0.77 -14.50
C ILE A 5 -3.37 0.36 -13.03
N PHE A 6 -2.32 0.59 -12.26
CA PHE A 6 -2.31 0.44 -10.81
C PHE A 6 -2.64 1.78 -10.16
N ILE A 7 -3.50 1.77 -9.16
CA ILE A 7 -3.87 2.99 -8.42
C ILE A 7 -3.74 2.77 -6.92
N GLN A 8 -3.19 3.76 -6.23
CA GLN A 8 -3.11 3.81 -4.78
C GLN A 8 -3.49 5.20 -4.25
N THR A 9 -3.93 5.27 -3.00
CA THR A 9 -4.24 6.54 -2.35
C THR A 9 -3.92 6.50 -0.87
N ALA A 10 -3.65 7.67 -0.29
CA ALA A 10 -3.47 7.84 1.14
C ALA A 10 -3.95 9.23 1.57
N ASP A 11 -4.33 9.36 2.85
CA ASP A 11 -4.41 10.67 3.47
C ASP A 11 -3.00 11.26 3.70
N PRO A 12 -2.86 12.59 3.78
CA PRO A 12 -1.55 13.24 3.91
C PRO A 12 -0.95 13.16 5.31
N PHE A 13 -1.72 12.74 6.33
CA PHE A 13 -1.33 12.83 7.73
C PHE A 13 -0.86 11.49 8.31
N ASN A 14 -1.66 10.44 8.16
CA ASN A 14 -1.46 9.15 8.80
C ASN A 14 -0.87 8.10 7.87
N TYR A 15 -1.49 7.91 6.67
CA TYR A 15 -1.19 6.79 5.77
C TYR A 15 -0.17 7.13 4.68
N ARG A 16 0.21 8.40 4.52
CA ARG A 16 1.23 8.80 3.54
C ARG A 16 2.51 7.98 3.66
N LYS A 17 3.03 7.79 4.89
CA LYS A 17 4.27 7.03 5.11
C LYS A 17 4.16 5.56 4.73
N MET A 18 2.96 4.98 4.82
CA MET A 18 2.70 3.63 4.32
C MET A 18 2.75 3.61 2.80
N LEU A 19 2.05 4.54 2.14
CA LEU A 19 2.07 4.67 0.69
C LEU A 19 3.50 4.91 0.16
N ASP A 20 4.30 5.76 0.83
CA ASP A 20 5.70 6.00 0.46
C ASP A 20 6.54 4.71 0.48
N ALA A 21 6.24 3.77 1.40
CA ALA A 21 6.91 2.48 1.45
C ALA A 21 6.38 1.51 0.38
N THR A 22 5.06 1.32 0.30
CA THR A 22 4.43 0.30 -0.53
C THR A 22 4.44 0.61 -2.01
N SER A 23 4.30 1.89 -2.39
CA SER A 23 4.30 2.34 -3.78
C SER A 23 5.60 1.98 -4.52
N ARG A 24 6.71 1.84 -3.81
CA ARG A 24 8.02 1.48 -4.40
C ARG A 24 7.95 0.12 -5.09
N THR A 25 7.33 -0.89 -4.48
CA THR A 25 7.17 -2.22 -5.10
C THR A 25 6.17 -2.18 -6.26
N VAL A 26 5.10 -1.39 -6.14
CA VAL A 26 4.10 -1.23 -7.20
C VAL A 26 4.70 -0.53 -8.42
N VAL A 27 5.47 0.55 -8.22
CA VAL A 27 6.18 1.26 -9.29
C VAL A 27 7.19 0.35 -9.97
N GLU A 28 7.97 -0.42 -9.21
CA GLU A 28 8.95 -1.36 -9.77
C GLU A 28 8.26 -2.47 -10.58
N PHE A 29 7.17 -3.04 -10.09
CA PHE A 29 6.36 -4.01 -10.83
C PHE A 29 5.83 -3.41 -12.13
N CYS A 30 5.24 -2.21 -12.06
CA CYS A 30 4.72 -1.51 -13.22
C CYS A 30 5.81 -1.23 -14.27
N ARG A 31 7.01 -0.86 -13.82
CA ARG A 31 8.18 -0.63 -14.68
C ARG A 31 8.63 -1.92 -15.39
N ARG A 32 8.68 -3.07 -14.67
CA ARG A 32 9.10 -4.36 -15.23
C ARG A 32 8.12 -4.88 -16.29
N HIS A 33 6.83 -4.70 -16.05
CA HIS A 33 5.77 -5.32 -16.85
C HIS A 33 5.04 -4.35 -17.78
N ASP A 34 5.55 -3.11 -17.98
CA ASP A 34 4.94 -2.05 -18.79
C ASP A 34 3.48 -1.76 -18.40
N HIS A 35 3.24 -1.59 -17.08
CA HIS A 35 1.96 -1.13 -16.55
C HIS A 35 1.98 0.36 -16.21
N GLY A 36 0.80 0.98 -16.05
CA GLY A 36 0.67 2.35 -15.56
C GLY A 36 0.57 2.37 -14.04
N TYR A 37 1.05 3.45 -13.43
CA TYR A 37 0.85 3.71 -12.01
C TYR A 37 0.36 5.14 -11.79
N GLU A 38 -0.68 5.29 -10.99
CA GLU A 38 -1.22 6.60 -10.56
C GLU A 38 -1.46 6.56 -9.05
N SER A 39 -1.07 7.61 -8.35
CA SER A 39 -1.37 7.75 -6.92
C SER A 39 -1.95 9.12 -6.60
N PHE A 40 -2.70 9.17 -5.49
CA PHE A 40 -3.23 10.42 -4.97
C PHE A 40 -3.03 10.49 -3.46
N ILE A 41 -2.44 11.59 -2.99
CA ILE A 41 -2.30 11.90 -1.57
C ILE A 41 -3.17 13.08 -1.24
N GLY A 42 -4.17 12.88 -0.38
CA GLY A 42 -5.15 13.90 -0.03
C GLY A 42 -6.52 13.31 0.28
N ILE A 43 -7.52 14.18 0.36
CA ILE A 43 -8.93 13.85 0.54
C ILE A 43 -9.69 14.51 -0.60
N LYS A 44 -10.20 13.72 -1.56
CA LYS A 44 -10.90 14.27 -2.74
C LYS A 44 -12.26 14.86 -2.36
N ARG A 45 -12.93 14.30 -1.35
CA ARG A 45 -14.18 14.79 -0.78
C ARG A 45 -14.31 14.32 0.66
N GLY A 46 -14.60 15.23 1.58
CA GLY A 46 -14.69 15.00 3.02
C GLY A 46 -13.70 15.87 3.79
N SER A 47 -13.63 15.70 5.11
CA SER A 47 -12.86 16.53 6.04
C SER A 47 -11.94 15.74 6.99
N HIS A 48 -12.17 14.45 7.14
CA HIS A 48 -11.43 13.60 8.07
C HIS A 48 -10.41 12.69 7.35
N PRO A 49 -9.21 12.44 7.91
CA PRO A 49 -8.16 11.65 7.25
C PRO A 49 -8.62 10.28 6.79
N TRP A 50 -9.43 9.57 7.57
CA TRP A 50 -9.93 8.25 7.22
C TRP A 50 -10.76 8.24 5.93
N GLN A 51 -11.39 9.39 5.56
CA GLN A 51 -12.21 9.54 4.35
C GLN A 51 -11.39 9.51 3.06
N ALA A 52 -10.06 9.50 3.17
CA ALA A 52 -9.20 9.20 2.02
C ALA A 52 -9.48 7.81 1.41
N THR A 53 -10.12 6.90 2.15
CA THR A 53 -10.57 5.61 1.61
C THR A 53 -11.58 5.79 0.47
N PHE A 54 -12.41 6.83 0.49
CA PHE A 54 -13.32 7.15 -0.60
C PHE A 54 -12.62 7.61 -1.87
N ASN A 55 -11.35 8.06 -1.82
CA ASN A 55 -10.63 8.58 -2.99
C ASN A 55 -10.59 7.59 -4.17
N ARG A 56 -10.60 6.27 -3.90
CA ARG A 56 -10.64 5.23 -4.94
C ARG A 56 -11.83 5.39 -5.87
N ILE A 57 -12.96 5.83 -5.37
CA ILE A 57 -14.20 5.99 -6.15
C ILE A 57 -14.04 7.09 -7.23
N PRO A 58 -13.71 8.36 -6.92
CA PRO A 58 -13.45 9.36 -7.94
C PRO A 58 -12.22 9.04 -8.80
N MET A 59 -11.18 8.35 -8.30
CA MET A 59 -10.06 7.93 -9.13
C MET A 59 -10.50 6.93 -10.22
N LEU A 60 -11.30 5.94 -9.87
CA LEU A 60 -11.89 4.99 -10.83
C LEU A 60 -12.82 5.69 -11.80
N THR A 61 -13.66 6.63 -11.32
CA THR A 61 -14.56 7.42 -12.15
C THR A 61 -13.79 8.24 -13.18
N ASP A 62 -12.66 8.83 -12.81
CA ASP A 62 -11.80 9.59 -13.71
C ASP A 62 -11.16 8.69 -14.78
N LEU A 63 -10.78 7.46 -14.44
CA LEU A 63 -10.30 6.46 -15.42
C LEU A 63 -11.39 6.10 -16.43
N VAL A 64 -12.61 5.87 -15.99
CA VAL A 64 -13.77 5.63 -16.88
C VAL A 64 -14.00 6.83 -17.80
N LYS A 65 -14.01 8.07 -17.27
CA LYS A 65 -14.17 9.30 -18.07
C LYS A 65 -13.07 9.50 -19.10
N ARG A 66 -11.83 9.11 -18.77
CA ARG A 66 -10.69 9.15 -19.71
C ARG A 66 -10.73 8.06 -20.77
N GLY A 67 -11.74 7.19 -20.75
CA GLY A 67 -11.91 6.12 -21.74
C GLY A 67 -10.99 4.92 -21.52
N GLN A 68 -10.49 4.69 -20.30
CA GLN A 68 -9.71 3.50 -19.97
C GLN A 68 -10.56 2.25 -20.21
N LYS A 69 -10.02 1.30 -21.00
CA LYS A 69 -10.70 0.05 -21.39
C LYS A 69 -9.95 -1.21 -20.91
N GLY A 70 -8.97 -1.07 -20.06
CA GLY A 70 -8.19 -2.18 -19.52
C GLY A 70 -8.53 -2.47 -18.07
N TRP A 71 -7.75 -3.36 -17.51
CA TRP A 71 -7.79 -3.64 -16.10
C TRP A 71 -7.22 -2.48 -15.27
N VAL A 72 -7.84 -2.23 -14.13
CA VAL A 72 -7.34 -1.34 -13.09
C VAL A 72 -7.14 -2.16 -11.83
N VAL A 73 -5.95 -2.08 -11.24
CA VAL A 73 -5.61 -2.73 -9.98
C VAL A 73 -5.54 -1.68 -8.89
N TYR A 74 -6.44 -1.77 -7.93
CA TYR A 74 -6.42 -0.91 -6.74
C TYR A 74 -5.71 -1.60 -5.59
N LEU A 75 -4.85 -0.85 -4.88
CA LEU A 75 -4.23 -1.27 -3.64
C LEU A 75 -4.39 -0.17 -2.58
N ASP A 76 -4.75 -0.54 -1.36
CA ASP A 76 -4.68 0.35 -0.21
C ASP A 76 -3.22 0.77 0.07
N ALA A 77 -3.05 1.85 0.82
CA ALA A 77 -1.73 2.36 1.20
C ALA A 77 -0.87 1.36 1.98
N ASP A 78 -1.48 0.35 2.58
CA ASP A 78 -0.83 -0.72 3.34
C ASP A 78 -0.67 -2.03 2.56
N ALA A 79 -0.94 -2.00 1.26
CA ALA A 79 -0.76 -3.14 0.37
C ALA A 79 0.42 -2.92 -0.58
N TYR A 80 1.18 -3.98 -0.86
CA TYR A 80 2.39 -3.95 -1.68
C TYR A 80 2.50 -5.20 -2.55
N ILE A 81 3.23 -5.09 -3.66
CA ILE A 81 3.57 -6.22 -4.52
C ILE A 81 4.68 -7.02 -3.82
N PHE A 82 4.41 -8.30 -3.55
CA PHE A 82 5.38 -9.23 -2.98
C PHE A 82 6.14 -9.98 -4.06
N ASP A 83 5.44 -10.50 -5.07
CA ASP A 83 6.06 -11.19 -6.21
C ASP A 83 6.19 -10.22 -7.39
N LEU A 84 7.38 -9.69 -7.59
CA LEU A 84 7.69 -8.76 -8.69
C LEU A 84 7.77 -9.43 -10.07
N ASP A 85 7.77 -10.74 -10.13
CA ASP A 85 7.87 -11.51 -11.38
C ASP A 85 6.53 -12.20 -11.75
N PHE A 86 5.47 -11.91 -10.99
CA PHE A 86 4.13 -12.47 -11.24
C PHE A 86 3.61 -12.11 -12.63
N ASP A 87 3.21 -13.12 -13.41
CA ASP A 87 2.63 -12.93 -14.74
C ASP A 87 1.15 -12.49 -14.66
N LEU A 88 0.96 -11.21 -14.31
CA LEU A 88 -0.37 -10.61 -14.22
C LEU A 88 -1.09 -10.61 -15.56
N ARG A 89 -0.36 -10.52 -16.67
CA ARG A 89 -0.97 -10.49 -18.01
C ARG A 89 -1.67 -11.80 -18.34
N SER A 90 -1.02 -12.93 -18.12
CA SER A 90 -1.62 -14.25 -18.30
C SER A 90 -2.76 -14.48 -17.31
N TYR A 91 -2.56 -14.12 -16.04
CA TYR A 91 -3.59 -14.21 -15.02
C TYR A 91 -4.89 -13.47 -15.38
N LEU A 92 -4.79 -12.24 -15.90
CA LEU A 92 -5.95 -11.43 -16.30
C LEU A 92 -6.54 -11.86 -17.67
N ALA A 93 -5.73 -12.46 -18.53
CA ALA A 93 -6.22 -13.01 -19.81
C ALA A 93 -7.22 -14.15 -19.57
N ASP A 94 -6.94 -15.00 -18.58
CA ASP A 94 -7.85 -16.11 -18.18
C ASP A 94 -9.17 -15.61 -17.55
N LYS A 95 -9.26 -14.33 -17.25
CA LYS A 95 -10.42 -13.66 -16.64
C LYS A 95 -10.99 -12.56 -17.50
N ALA A 96 -10.74 -12.60 -18.81
CA ALA A 96 -11.17 -11.54 -19.73
C ALA A 96 -12.70 -11.38 -19.77
N ASP A 97 -13.46 -12.42 -19.44
CA ASP A 97 -14.92 -12.47 -19.33
C ASP A 97 -15.45 -11.98 -17.97
N ARG A 98 -14.56 -11.57 -17.05
CA ARG A 98 -14.93 -11.09 -15.72
C ARG A 98 -14.89 -9.57 -15.63
N ALA A 99 -15.84 -9.05 -14.84
CA ALA A 99 -15.93 -7.63 -14.52
C ALA A 99 -14.91 -7.19 -13.48
N ALA A 100 -14.58 -8.08 -12.56
CA ALA A 100 -13.68 -7.80 -11.46
C ALA A 100 -13.06 -9.09 -10.89
N VAL A 101 -11.94 -8.90 -10.17
CA VAL A 101 -11.34 -9.87 -9.25
C VAL A 101 -11.34 -9.24 -7.87
N MET A 102 -11.98 -9.89 -6.91
CA MET A 102 -12.14 -9.41 -5.53
C MET A 102 -11.96 -10.56 -4.55
N VAL A 103 -11.62 -10.26 -3.30
CA VAL A 103 -11.47 -11.26 -2.23
C VAL A 103 -12.61 -11.14 -1.25
N SER A 104 -13.28 -12.26 -0.95
CA SER A 104 -14.29 -12.30 0.11
C SER A 104 -13.67 -12.04 1.47
N MET A 105 -14.43 -11.40 2.37
CA MET A 105 -14.03 -11.21 3.77
C MET A 105 -14.04 -12.53 4.58
N GLY A 106 -14.52 -13.60 3.97
CA GLY A 106 -14.81 -14.87 4.66
C GLY A 106 -16.21 -14.88 5.29
N GLY A 107 -16.88 -16.01 5.21
CA GLY A 107 -18.27 -16.14 5.68
C GLY A 107 -19.31 -15.85 4.60
N GLU A 108 -20.56 -15.76 5.03
CA GLU A 108 -21.69 -15.47 4.15
C GLU A 108 -22.18 -14.02 4.34
N PRO A 109 -22.56 -13.33 3.28
CA PRO A 109 -22.48 -13.79 1.90
C PRO A 109 -21.08 -13.64 1.32
N HIS A 110 -20.67 -14.55 0.42
CA HIS A 110 -19.32 -14.54 -0.18
C HIS A 110 -18.98 -13.28 -0.99
N TRP A 111 -19.99 -12.49 -1.39
CA TRP A 111 -19.80 -11.19 -2.03
C TRP A 111 -19.61 -10.02 -1.05
N ALA A 112 -19.55 -10.30 0.24
CA ALA A 112 -18.98 -9.36 1.20
C ALA A 112 -17.47 -9.35 1.02
N VAL A 113 -16.97 -8.35 0.27
CA VAL A 113 -15.56 -8.29 -0.16
C VAL A 113 -14.73 -7.32 0.67
N ASN A 114 -13.45 -7.65 0.81
CA ASN A 114 -12.46 -6.71 1.33
C ASN A 114 -12.01 -5.79 0.18
N ALA A 115 -12.28 -4.49 0.30
CA ALA A 115 -11.96 -3.50 -0.71
C ALA A 115 -10.49 -3.01 -0.71
N GLY A 116 -9.62 -3.59 0.11
CA GLY A 116 -8.21 -3.16 0.22
C GLY A 116 -7.35 -3.46 -1.00
N VAL A 117 -7.64 -4.58 -1.70
CA VAL A 117 -7.04 -4.92 -3.00
C VAL A 117 -8.11 -5.54 -3.88
N PHE A 118 -8.27 -4.99 -5.07
CA PHE A 118 -9.15 -5.54 -6.10
C PHE A 118 -8.68 -5.15 -7.51
N MET A 119 -9.20 -5.86 -8.51
CA MET A 119 -8.96 -5.57 -9.93
C MET A 119 -10.30 -5.37 -10.61
N LEU A 120 -10.44 -4.29 -11.40
CA LEU A 120 -11.63 -3.97 -12.18
C LEU A 120 -11.32 -3.97 -13.66
N ASN A 121 -12.12 -4.67 -14.45
CA ASN A 121 -12.05 -4.67 -15.90
C ASN A 121 -12.94 -3.56 -16.48
N LEU A 122 -12.39 -2.38 -16.73
CA LEU A 122 -13.12 -1.26 -17.32
C LEU A 122 -13.45 -1.48 -18.80
N GLY A 123 -12.91 -2.51 -19.46
CA GLY A 123 -13.34 -3.00 -20.77
C GLY A 123 -14.67 -3.75 -20.72
N HIS A 124 -15.00 -4.35 -19.56
CA HIS A 124 -16.23 -5.09 -19.33
C HIS A 124 -17.37 -4.14 -18.88
N GLU A 125 -18.59 -4.34 -19.43
CA GLU A 125 -19.74 -3.47 -19.09
C GLU A 125 -20.05 -3.48 -17.59
N ALA A 126 -20.13 -4.67 -16.99
CA ALA A 126 -20.38 -4.78 -15.54
C ALA A 126 -19.25 -4.17 -14.69
N GLY A 127 -18.00 -4.16 -15.19
CA GLY A 127 -16.89 -3.48 -14.50
C GLY A 127 -17.08 -1.96 -14.43
N ARG A 128 -17.51 -1.33 -15.54
CA ARG A 128 -17.88 0.10 -15.53
C ARG A 128 -19.12 0.36 -14.66
N ARG A 129 -20.12 -0.54 -14.72
CA ARG A 129 -21.35 -0.43 -13.92
C ARG A 129 -21.05 -0.49 -12.40
N ILE A 130 -20.07 -1.28 -11.96
CA ILE A 130 -19.60 -1.24 -10.56
C ILE A 130 -19.15 0.19 -10.21
N VAL A 131 -18.28 0.79 -11.02
CA VAL A 131 -17.75 2.14 -10.76
C VAL A 131 -18.87 3.18 -10.75
N GLU A 132 -19.78 3.14 -11.72
CA GLU A 132 -20.90 4.07 -11.83
C GLU A 132 -21.83 4.00 -10.61
N ARG A 133 -22.22 2.79 -10.18
CA ARG A 133 -23.08 2.59 -9.02
C ARG A 133 -22.39 3.00 -7.72
N TRP A 134 -21.12 2.63 -7.57
CA TRP A 134 -20.33 3.02 -6.42
C TRP A 134 -20.18 4.53 -6.31
N ALA A 135 -19.90 5.19 -7.44
CA ALA A 135 -19.86 6.65 -7.52
C ALA A 135 -21.21 7.31 -7.19
N ALA A 136 -22.33 6.73 -7.65
CA ALA A 136 -23.67 7.23 -7.34
C ALA A 136 -23.98 7.14 -5.83
N LYS A 137 -23.63 6.03 -5.18
CA LYS A 137 -23.78 5.89 -3.71
C LYS A 137 -22.94 6.91 -2.95
N PHE A 138 -21.68 7.11 -3.34
CA PHE A 138 -20.81 8.11 -2.72
C PHE A 138 -21.32 9.54 -2.97
N ALA A 139 -21.82 9.84 -4.16
CA ALA A 139 -22.37 11.15 -4.50
C ALA A 139 -23.65 11.46 -3.72
N ALA A 140 -24.40 10.45 -3.29
CA ALA A 140 -25.61 10.61 -2.48
C ALA A 140 -25.35 11.06 -1.04
N LEU A 141 -24.13 10.90 -0.52
CA LEU A 141 -23.75 11.48 0.77
C LEU A 141 -23.73 13.00 0.68
N SER A 142 -24.36 13.68 1.65
CA SER A 142 -24.22 15.12 1.78
C SER A 142 -22.87 15.49 2.44
N ASP A 143 -22.46 16.73 2.31
CA ASP A 143 -21.23 17.20 2.95
C ASP A 143 -21.40 17.25 4.48
N GLU A 144 -22.61 17.50 4.99
CA GLU A 144 -22.95 17.44 6.40
C GLU A 144 -22.80 16.01 6.95
N GLN A 145 -23.22 14.99 6.18
CA GLN A 145 -23.03 13.59 6.54
C GLN A 145 -21.53 13.25 6.60
N LEU A 146 -20.75 13.69 5.62
CA LEU A 146 -19.29 13.47 5.62
C LEU A 146 -18.61 14.14 6.81
N VAL A 147 -19.00 15.36 7.16
CA VAL A 147 -18.45 16.06 8.34
C VAL A 147 -18.83 15.34 9.65
N ALA A 148 -20.03 14.80 9.75
CA ALA A 148 -20.50 14.09 10.93
C ALA A 148 -19.83 12.71 11.14
N MET A 149 -19.32 12.09 10.08
CA MET A 149 -18.61 10.80 10.15
C MET A 149 -17.14 11.04 10.53
N THR A 150 -16.84 11.14 11.83
CA THR A 150 -15.50 11.46 12.34
C THR A 150 -14.55 10.25 12.35
N THR A 151 -15.08 9.05 12.46
CA THR A 151 -14.34 7.79 12.47
C THR A 151 -14.86 6.81 11.43
N TRP A 152 -14.09 5.77 11.15
CA TRP A 152 -14.49 4.69 10.24
C TRP A 152 -15.79 3.99 10.63
N ASP A 153 -16.11 3.98 11.93
CA ASP A 153 -17.28 3.27 12.48
C ASP A 153 -18.56 4.14 12.52
N ASP A 154 -18.46 5.44 12.15
CA ASP A 154 -19.58 6.39 12.30
C ASP A 154 -20.60 6.37 11.16
N GLY A 155 -20.58 5.36 10.29
CA GLY A 155 -21.55 5.32 9.19
C GLY A 155 -21.13 4.37 8.07
N CYS A 156 -21.47 4.76 6.83
CA CYS A 156 -21.09 3.98 5.67
C CYS A 156 -19.63 4.20 5.29
N SER A 157 -18.96 3.13 4.88
CA SER A 157 -17.63 3.17 4.31
C SER A 157 -17.68 2.93 2.80
N ASP A 158 -16.58 3.19 2.12
CA ASP A 158 -16.40 2.81 0.72
C ASP A 158 -16.62 1.31 0.51
N GLN A 159 -16.14 0.47 1.41
CA GLN A 159 -16.32 -0.97 1.37
C GLN A 159 -17.80 -1.38 1.55
N SER A 160 -18.54 -0.75 2.49
CA SER A 160 -19.97 -1.03 2.66
C SER A 160 -20.79 -0.63 1.44
N MET A 161 -20.43 0.49 0.78
CA MET A 161 -21.06 0.91 -0.48
C MET A 161 -20.78 -0.10 -1.60
N LEU A 162 -19.54 -0.63 -1.70
CA LEU A 162 -19.22 -1.66 -2.68
C LEU A 162 -20.00 -2.94 -2.42
N TYR A 163 -20.13 -3.35 -1.15
CA TYR A 163 -20.98 -4.47 -0.77
C TYR A 163 -22.43 -4.27 -1.25
N GLU A 164 -23.01 -3.11 -1.00
CA GLU A 164 -24.38 -2.80 -1.45
C GLU A 164 -24.51 -2.84 -2.98
N VAL A 165 -23.49 -2.37 -3.73
CA VAL A 165 -23.50 -2.47 -5.20
C VAL A 165 -23.56 -3.92 -5.67
N LEU A 166 -22.80 -4.81 -5.01
CA LEU A 166 -22.79 -6.24 -5.33
C LEU A 166 -24.05 -6.95 -4.85
N ASP A 167 -24.63 -6.52 -3.73
CA ASP A 167 -25.84 -7.11 -3.18
C ASP A 167 -27.07 -6.78 -4.02
N GLU A 168 -27.21 -5.54 -4.44
CA GLU A 168 -28.34 -5.04 -5.21
C GLU A 168 -28.33 -5.50 -6.69
N ASP A 169 -27.18 -5.86 -7.26
CA ASP A 169 -27.06 -6.18 -8.70
C ASP A 169 -26.50 -7.59 -8.91
N VAL A 170 -27.40 -8.54 -9.06
CA VAL A 170 -27.04 -9.94 -9.28
C VAL A 170 -26.21 -10.18 -10.55
N LEU A 171 -26.42 -9.38 -11.61
CA LEU A 171 -25.66 -9.52 -12.85
C LEU A 171 -24.23 -9.04 -12.67
N VAL A 172 -24.05 -7.93 -11.96
CA VAL A 172 -22.72 -7.42 -11.58
C VAL A 172 -22.02 -8.42 -10.67
N ARG A 173 -22.70 -8.90 -9.62
CA ARG A 173 -22.17 -9.87 -8.66
C ARG A 173 -21.67 -11.16 -9.32
N ASN A 174 -22.45 -11.71 -10.26
CA ASN A 174 -22.10 -12.94 -10.98
C ASN A 174 -20.94 -12.75 -11.98
N ALA A 175 -20.67 -11.53 -12.40
CA ALA A 175 -19.53 -11.20 -13.26
C ALA A 175 -18.20 -11.02 -12.49
N VAL A 176 -18.24 -11.01 -11.14
CA VAL A 176 -17.05 -10.95 -10.29
C VAL A 176 -16.41 -12.33 -10.16
N HIS A 177 -15.10 -12.40 -10.26
CA HIS A 177 -14.31 -13.55 -9.83
C HIS A 177 -13.88 -13.34 -8.37
N TYR A 178 -14.30 -14.24 -7.49
CA TYR A 178 -13.92 -14.21 -6.07
C TYR A 178 -12.65 -15.03 -5.90
N GLU A 179 -11.54 -14.33 -5.68
CA GLU A 179 -10.21 -14.92 -5.58
C GLU A 179 -9.88 -15.30 -4.12
N SER A 180 -8.93 -16.19 -3.96
CA SER A 180 -8.38 -16.56 -2.65
C SER A 180 -7.49 -15.46 -2.08
N ASN A 181 -7.55 -15.24 -0.77
CA ASN A 181 -6.62 -14.38 -0.05
C ASN A 181 -5.18 -14.94 0.02
N GLU A 182 -4.97 -16.16 -0.44
CA GLU A 182 -3.63 -16.71 -0.65
C GLU A 182 -2.90 -16.06 -1.84
N LEU A 183 -3.64 -15.51 -2.82
CA LEU A 183 -3.05 -14.83 -3.96
C LEU A 183 -2.92 -13.33 -3.74
N ILE A 184 -4.00 -12.67 -3.31
CA ILE A 184 -4.03 -11.21 -3.10
C ILE A 184 -4.77 -10.87 -1.80
N ASN A 185 -4.50 -9.69 -1.24
CA ASN A 185 -5.27 -9.07 -0.15
C ASN A 185 -5.17 -9.76 1.23
N GLY A 186 -4.14 -10.54 1.45
CA GLY A 186 -3.82 -11.15 2.74
C GLY A 186 -2.39 -10.85 3.18
N ASN A 187 -2.08 -11.03 4.46
CA ASN A 187 -0.73 -10.81 4.99
C ASN A 187 0.35 -11.71 4.34
N TYR A 188 -0.04 -12.90 3.89
CA TYR A 188 0.87 -13.92 3.33
C TYR A 188 0.54 -14.27 1.89
N SER A 189 -0.23 -13.41 1.20
CA SER A 189 -0.56 -13.61 -0.21
C SER A 189 0.68 -13.74 -1.07
N ARG A 190 0.60 -14.55 -2.12
CA ARG A 190 1.74 -14.82 -3.01
C ARG A 190 2.06 -13.67 -3.94
N PHE A 191 1.07 -12.85 -4.34
CA PHE A 191 1.28 -11.75 -5.28
C PHE A 191 1.16 -10.38 -4.61
N ILE A 192 -0.02 -10.00 -4.08
CA ILE A 192 -0.22 -8.71 -3.41
C ILE A 192 -0.53 -8.95 -1.93
N ARG A 193 0.35 -8.50 -1.06
CA ARG A 193 0.17 -8.57 0.39
C ARG A 193 -0.43 -7.28 0.92
N GLN A 194 -1.30 -7.42 1.92
CA GLN A 194 -1.81 -6.30 2.69
C GLN A 194 -1.49 -6.51 4.17
N ILE A 195 -0.83 -5.54 4.80
CA ILE A 195 -0.51 -5.59 6.22
C ILE A 195 -1.67 -4.98 7.02
N LEU A 196 -2.54 -5.85 7.55
CA LEU A 196 -3.76 -5.44 8.24
C LEU A 196 -3.49 -4.84 9.62
N ARG A 197 -4.26 -3.80 9.98
CA ARG A 197 -4.16 -3.08 11.26
C ARG A 197 -4.25 -3.97 12.49
N ALA A 198 -5.09 -5.00 12.45
CA ALA A 198 -5.37 -5.88 13.58
C ALA A 198 -4.13 -6.64 14.13
N TYR A 199 -3.06 -6.77 13.34
CA TYR A 199 -1.87 -7.52 13.71
C TYR A 199 -0.74 -6.67 14.30
N TYR A 200 -0.94 -5.35 14.42
CA TYR A 200 0.11 -4.43 14.86
C TYR A 200 -0.37 -3.54 15.99
N PRO A 201 0.47 -3.30 17.01
CA PRO A 201 0.07 -2.55 18.20
C PRO A 201 -0.08 -1.05 17.95
N SER A 202 0.56 -0.51 16.90
CA SER A 202 0.49 0.91 16.55
C SER A 202 0.64 1.16 15.06
N LEU A 203 0.30 2.38 14.63
CA LEU A 203 0.51 2.84 13.26
C LEU A 203 2.00 2.82 12.88
N GLU A 204 2.87 3.25 13.79
CA GLU A 204 4.32 3.28 13.60
C GLU A 204 4.90 1.88 13.40
N ALA A 205 4.49 0.92 14.23
CA ALA A 205 4.91 -0.48 14.12
C ALA A 205 4.49 -1.07 12.76
N ARG A 206 3.31 -0.71 12.26
CA ARG A 206 2.79 -1.14 10.97
C ARG A 206 3.55 -0.50 9.81
N ILE A 207 3.86 0.80 9.88
CA ILE A 207 4.68 1.50 8.88
C ILE A 207 6.07 0.84 8.81
N GLU A 208 6.65 0.53 9.96
CA GLU A 208 7.96 -0.13 10.03
C GLU A 208 7.94 -1.51 9.38
N ALA A 209 6.94 -2.33 9.70
CA ALA A 209 6.79 -3.65 9.10
C ALA A 209 6.65 -3.56 7.57
N LEU A 210 5.93 -2.56 7.05
CA LEU A 210 5.83 -2.31 5.61
C LEU A 210 7.17 -1.93 4.99
N ARG A 211 7.96 -1.07 5.67
CA ARG A 211 9.29 -0.69 5.17
C ARG A 211 10.23 -1.88 5.08
N VAL A 212 10.27 -2.71 6.11
CA VAL A 212 11.07 -3.94 6.11
C VAL A 212 10.62 -4.85 4.98
N ALA A 213 9.34 -5.19 4.91
CA ALA A 213 8.81 -6.11 3.92
C ALA A 213 9.02 -5.62 2.47
N THR A 214 8.86 -4.32 2.20
CA THR A 214 9.08 -3.77 0.86
C THR A 214 10.55 -3.69 0.47
N ASN A 215 11.45 -3.46 1.43
CA ASN A 215 12.90 -3.49 1.19
C ASN A 215 13.40 -4.90 0.86
N GLU A 216 12.83 -5.94 1.46
CA GLU A 216 13.18 -7.33 1.13
C GLU A 216 12.81 -7.72 -0.31
N VAL A 217 11.74 -7.14 -0.83
CA VAL A 217 11.23 -7.44 -2.18
C VAL A 217 11.98 -6.70 -3.28
N LEU A 218 12.43 -5.47 -3.00
CA LEU A 218 13.01 -4.61 -4.03
C LEU A 218 14.44 -5.00 -4.39
N PRO A 219 14.76 -5.13 -5.70
CA PRO A 219 16.14 -5.38 -6.12
C PRO A 219 17.04 -4.22 -5.73
N GLY A 220 18.21 -4.56 -5.21
CA GLY A 220 19.23 -3.56 -4.83
C GLY A 220 18.89 -2.77 -3.56
N GLY A 221 17.74 -3.01 -2.93
CA GLY A 221 17.44 -2.41 -1.63
C GLY A 221 18.53 -2.77 -0.60
N ASN A 222 18.98 -4.02 -0.62
CA ASN A 222 20.09 -4.49 0.21
C ASN A 222 21.47 -4.13 -0.35
N GLU A 223 21.67 -4.09 -1.68
CA GLU A 223 22.96 -3.73 -2.28
C GLU A 223 23.27 -2.24 -2.09
N PHE A 224 22.34 -1.35 -2.41
CA PHE A 224 22.51 0.08 -2.17
C PHE A 224 22.72 0.39 -0.69
N VAL A 225 21.96 -0.25 0.20
CA VAL A 225 22.15 -0.12 1.65
C VAL A 225 23.51 -0.69 2.07
N ALA A 226 23.95 -1.82 1.47
CA ALA A 226 25.25 -2.41 1.76
C ALA A 226 26.43 -1.49 1.37
N ASP A 227 26.30 -0.75 0.26
CA ASP A 227 27.32 0.18 -0.21
C ASP A 227 27.35 1.48 0.59
N VAL A 228 26.18 2.01 0.97
CA VAL A 228 26.06 3.32 1.60
C VAL A 228 26.16 3.25 3.13
N ALA A 229 25.67 2.18 3.75
CA ALA A 229 25.66 2.04 5.21
C ALA A 229 27.07 2.15 5.85
N PRO A 230 28.13 1.51 5.32
CA PRO A 230 29.48 1.65 5.88
C PRO A 230 29.97 3.10 5.86
N VAL A 231 29.62 3.85 4.82
CA VAL A 231 30.00 5.26 4.67
C VAL A 231 29.30 6.12 5.73
N ILE A 232 27.99 5.93 5.89
CA ILE A 232 27.18 6.66 6.89
C ILE A 232 27.66 6.35 8.31
N VAL A 233 27.82 5.07 8.63
CA VAL A 233 28.27 4.62 9.96
C VAL A 233 29.66 5.21 10.27
N SER A 234 30.59 5.13 9.32
CA SER A 234 31.94 5.71 9.51
C SER A 234 31.90 7.22 9.72
N ALA A 235 31.02 7.93 8.97
CA ALA A 235 30.84 9.36 9.15
C ALA A 235 30.32 9.69 10.58
N PHE A 236 29.40 8.91 11.11
CA PHE A 236 28.90 9.09 12.47
C PHE A 236 29.96 8.84 13.54
N TYR A 237 30.75 7.76 13.42
CA TYR A 237 31.86 7.51 14.33
C TYR A 237 32.84 8.67 14.36
N ARG A 238 33.23 9.19 13.19
CA ARG A 238 34.18 10.34 13.09
C ARG A 238 33.57 11.62 13.65
N THR A 239 32.31 11.88 13.39
CA THR A 239 31.65 13.15 13.77
C THR A 239 31.24 13.15 15.24
N ILE A 240 30.69 12.05 15.75
CA ILE A 240 30.10 11.96 17.08
C ILE A 240 31.14 11.46 18.09
N LEU A 241 31.87 10.37 17.77
CA LEU A 241 32.80 9.71 18.66
C LEU A 241 34.27 10.09 18.38
N ARG A 242 34.51 10.95 17.38
CA ARG A 242 35.84 11.49 16.99
C ARG A 242 36.90 10.43 16.73
N ARG A 243 36.49 9.24 16.26
CA ARG A 243 37.38 8.13 15.89
C ARG A 243 36.81 7.36 14.71
N ASP A 244 37.61 6.48 14.13
CA ASP A 244 37.10 5.49 13.16
C ASP A 244 36.36 4.35 13.91
N PRO A 245 35.36 3.71 13.25
CA PRO A 245 34.72 2.53 13.80
C PRO A 245 35.73 1.37 13.89
N ASP A 246 35.64 0.61 14.97
CA ASP A 246 36.21 -0.74 14.98
C ASP A 246 35.35 -1.69 14.12
N GLN A 247 35.92 -2.83 13.73
CA GLN A 247 35.26 -3.77 12.82
C GLN A 247 33.92 -4.25 13.39
N GLY A 248 33.84 -4.57 14.69
CA GLY A 248 32.61 -5.07 15.32
C GLY A 248 31.50 -4.00 15.36
N GLY A 249 31.86 -2.76 15.69
CA GLY A 249 30.95 -1.63 15.66
C GLY A 249 30.44 -1.30 14.25
N LEU A 250 31.33 -1.36 13.26
CA LEU A 250 30.92 -1.15 11.86
C LEU A 250 29.93 -2.24 11.40
N GLU A 251 30.27 -3.51 11.61
CA GLU A 251 29.44 -4.65 11.22
C GLU A 251 28.07 -4.62 11.92
N HIS A 252 28.05 -4.33 13.23
CA HIS A 252 26.80 -4.23 14.02
C HIS A 252 25.83 -3.20 13.43
N PHE A 253 26.29 -1.98 13.19
CA PHE A 253 25.42 -0.93 12.66
C PHE A 253 25.10 -1.13 11.18
N VAL A 254 26.02 -1.59 10.35
CA VAL A 254 25.75 -1.94 8.95
C VAL A 254 24.70 -3.04 8.84
N SER A 255 24.75 -4.07 9.72
CA SER A 255 23.71 -5.09 9.78
C SER A 255 22.34 -4.48 10.09
N ARG A 256 22.29 -3.53 11.04
CA ARG A 256 21.07 -2.82 11.36
C ARG A 256 20.51 -2.02 10.17
N PHE A 257 21.37 -1.33 9.40
CA PHE A 257 20.94 -0.66 8.16
C PHE A 257 20.36 -1.63 7.14
N ARG A 258 20.94 -2.84 7.00
CA ARG A 258 20.46 -3.88 6.09
C ARG A 258 19.08 -4.40 6.50
N GLU A 259 18.83 -4.54 7.81
CA GLU A 259 17.56 -5.01 8.35
C GLU A 259 16.43 -3.99 8.16
N VAL A 260 16.70 -2.71 8.44
CA VAL A 260 15.63 -1.71 8.60
C VAL A 260 15.67 -0.56 7.59
N GLY A 261 16.65 -0.56 6.67
CA GLY A 261 16.86 0.50 5.68
C GLY A 261 17.58 1.72 6.25
N ILE A 262 17.91 2.68 5.36
CA ILE A 262 18.76 3.83 5.68
C ILE A 262 18.14 4.73 6.76
N ASP A 263 16.86 5.05 6.64
CA ASP A 263 16.18 6.03 7.51
C ASP A 263 16.20 5.61 8.98
N ILE A 264 15.80 4.36 9.24
CA ILE A 264 15.73 3.80 10.59
C ILE A 264 17.10 3.43 11.09
N GLY A 265 17.94 2.81 10.23
CA GLY A 265 19.33 2.52 10.56
C GLY A 265 20.09 3.76 10.98
N THR A 266 19.87 4.90 10.31
CA THR A 266 20.43 6.20 10.67
C THR A 266 19.97 6.64 12.06
N ARG A 267 18.66 6.63 12.32
CA ARG A 267 18.10 7.05 13.61
C ARG A 267 18.58 6.16 14.77
N ASP A 268 18.55 4.86 14.57
CA ASP A 268 18.93 3.89 15.61
C ASP A 268 20.43 3.99 15.92
N THR A 269 21.27 4.15 14.89
CA THR A 269 22.73 4.34 15.07
C THR A 269 23.03 5.64 15.80
N LEU A 270 22.39 6.75 15.41
CA LEU A 270 22.54 8.03 16.10
C LEU A 270 22.10 7.93 17.57
N SER A 271 20.94 7.33 17.81
CA SER A 271 20.43 7.17 19.19
C SER A 271 21.35 6.32 20.05
N ALA A 272 21.89 5.24 19.50
CA ALA A 272 22.83 4.37 20.21
C ALA A 272 24.15 5.09 20.50
N MET A 273 24.73 5.83 19.55
CA MET A 273 25.98 6.55 19.73
C MET A 273 25.85 7.69 20.74
N LEU A 274 24.81 8.53 20.64
CA LEU A 274 24.56 9.63 21.56
C LEU A 274 24.20 9.13 22.98
N GLY A 275 23.61 7.94 23.10
CA GLY A 275 23.33 7.27 24.38
C GLY A 275 24.51 6.49 24.97
N SER A 276 25.61 6.35 24.24
CA SER A 276 26.75 5.51 24.66
C SER A 276 27.52 6.09 25.84
N PRO A 277 28.15 5.24 26.68
CA PRO A 277 29.06 5.68 27.71
C PRO A 277 30.28 6.46 27.16
N GLU A 278 30.76 6.07 25.98
CA GLU A 278 31.87 6.72 25.26
C GLU A 278 31.54 8.18 24.95
N TYR A 279 30.37 8.45 24.34
CA TYR A 279 29.95 9.82 24.05
C TYR A 279 29.77 10.66 25.32
N ARG A 280 29.18 10.09 26.38
CA ARG A 280 29.00 10.80 27.65
C ARG A 280 30.32 11.18 28.30
N SER A 281 31.34 10.31 28.24
CA SER A 281 32.69 10.61 28.74
C SER A 281 33.32 11.77 28.01
N MET A 282 33.22 11.79 26.67
CA MET A 282 33.75 12.88 25.83
C MET A 282 33.09 14.25 26.07
N MET A 283 31.83 14.26 26.53
CA MET A 283 31.11 15.51 26.81
C MET A 283 31.41 16.07 28.19
N GLN A 284 32.17 15.33 29.04
CA GLN A 284 32.59 15.75 30.39
C GLN A 284 34.03 16.27 30.41
N GLU A 285 34.78 16.11 29.33
CA GLU A 285 36.10 16.69 29.07
C GLU A 285 35.97 18.04 28.34
#